data_21d5bc5800c4d109a661fac8de090c9f
#
_entry.id   21d5bc5800c4d109a661fac8de090c9f
#
_cell.length_a   1.000
_cell.length_b   1.000
_cell.length_c   1.000
_cell.angle_alpha   90.00
_cell.angle_beta   90.00
_cell.angle_gamma   90.00
#
_symmetry.space_group_name_H-M   'P 1'
#
loop_
_entity.id
_entity.type
_entity.pdbx_description
1 polymer ?
#
loop_
_entity_poly.entity_id
_entity_poly.type
_entity_poly.pdbx_seq_one_letter_code
_entity_poly.pdbx_strand_id
1 'polypeptide(L)'
;ASYRRQIDYRLEKDMLPKSTRYHVLPEPDGARVGSGGATMAALNHIRTLEGPNPLRGRRALIIHSGGDSRRAPQYSACGKLFSPVPRTLANGRRSTLFDEFIIGMSAVPGRMKDGILVVSGDVLLLFNPLQIDFHFEGAAALSVREGIDHGVQHGVFLPSADGGVARFLHKLPEAALREAGAVDEMGRVALDTGAVLMDGALCASLLSLIETNGEVDGQKLRACLSPKARLSFYADFLYPLAADATLEKYHLEKPEGDFTPELRALRSALWPLLRRYRLGLINLSPASFIHFGTTRELVSFVCDEVADYEALGWRRMVSSNREDGDYAASGSFIHPGARVGAGSYVEDSLLGAGTVVGRGAVVSSATLSGERVPDQTALHVVKLTDGRFSARLYGVQDNPKDAVFLGRPLQKLMERMRLKPEDIWDGPERTLWTARLFPVRNTAIDAARAALALVAEPHLTAELRTAC
;
A
#
# COMPACT_ATOMS: atom_id res chain seq x y z
N ALA A 1 8.78 -12.13 -7.42
CA ALA A 1 8.99 -12.30 -8.87
C ALA A 1 8.43 -11.11 -9.68
N SER A 2 7.18 -10.66 -9.43
CA SER A 2 6.54 -9.58 -10.17
C SER A 2 7.29 -8.25 -10.07
N TYR A 3 7.64 -7.81 -8.87
CA TYR A 3 8.37 -6.54 -8.64
C TYR A 3 9.73 -6.53 -9.35
N ARG A 4 10.48 -7.64 -9.29
CA ARG A 4 11.78 -7.72 -9.99
C ARG A 4 11.60 -7.54 -11.50
N ARG A 5 10.66 -8.24 -12.13
CA ARG A 5 10.35 -8.07 -13.56
C ARG A 5 10.01 -6.62 -13.93
N GLN A 6 9.24 -5.93 -13.08
CA GLN A 6 8.88 -4.53 -13.28
C GLN A 6 10.09 -3.59 -13.19
N ILE A 7 11.02 -3.86 -12.26
CA ILE A 7 12.26 -3.10 -12.12
C ILE A 7 13.19 -3.40 -13.30
N ASP A 8 13.44 -4.67 -13.61
CA ASP A 8 14.31 -5.10 -14.69
C ASP A 8 13.86 -4.50 -16.03
N TYR A 9 12.55 -4.54 -16.32
CA TYR A 9 11.98 -3.90 -17.50
C TYR A 9 12.28 -2.39 -17.59
N ARG A 10 12.16 -1.68 -16.45
CA ARG A 10 12.45 -0.23 -16.41
C ARG A 10 13.93 0.06 -16.60
N LEU A 11 14.82 -0.78 -16.06
CA LEU A 11 16.27 -0.66 -16.27
C LEU A 11 16.65 -0.91 -17.73
N GLU A 12 16.10 -1.95 -18.37
CA GLU A 12 16.29 -2.26 -19.79
C GLU A 12 15.83 -1.14 -20.73
N LYS A 13 14.82 -0.37 -20.30
CA LYS A 13 14.24 0.73 -21.08
C LYS A 13 14.77 2.10 -20.69
N ASP A 14 15.85 2.18 -19.92
CA ASP A 14 16.45 3.43 -19.45
C ASP A 14 15.46 4.37 -18.72
N MET A 15 14.51 3.78 -18.00
CA MET A 15 13.47 4.52 -17.27
C MET A 15 13.87 4.85 -15.84
N LEU A 16 14.97 4.33 -15.35
CA LEU A 16 15.46 4.50 -13.97
C LEU A 16 16.85 5.11 -13.96
N PRO A 17 17.19 5.93 -12.95
CA PRO A 17 18.54 6.46 -12.77
C PRO A 17 19.60 5.34 -12.69
N LYS A 18 20.57 5.36 -13.59
CA LYS A 18 21.67 4.35 -13.65
C LYS A 18 22.64 4.44 -12.47
N SER A 19 22.70 5.59 -11.80
CA SER A 19 23.54 5.81 -10.61
C SER A 19 22.97 5.16 -9.35
N THR A 20 21.73 4.65 -9.41
CA THR A 20 21.03 3.99 -8.30
C THR A 20 21.02 2.47 -8.50
N ARG A 21 21.25 1.74 -7.43
CA ARG A 21 21.07 0.28 -7.41
C ARG A 21 19.71 -0.08 -6.87
N TYR A 22 19.02 -1.02 -7.52
CA TYR A 22 17.65 -1.42 -7.18
C TYR A 22 17.65 -2.88 -6.70
N HIS A 23 17.08 -3.11 -5.53
CA HIS A 23 16.99 -4.43 -4.92
C HIS A 23 15.53 -4.72 -4.54
N VAL A 24 15.08 -5.94 -4.83
CA VAL A 24 13.78 -6.45 -4.39
C VAL A 24 14.04 -7.55 -3.39
N LEU A 25 13.67 -7.27 -2.14
CA LEU A 25 13.83 -8.21 -1.03
C LEU A 25 12.49 -8.89 -0.74
N PRO A 26 12.42 -10.23 -0.84
CA PRO A 26 11.24 -10.96 -0.38
C PRO A 26 11.18 -10.98 1.15
N GLU A 27 10.00 -11.21 1.70
CA GLU A 27 9.91 -11.57 3.12
C GLU A 27 10.70 -12.86 3.37
N PRO A 28 11.50 -12.92 4.45
CA PRO A 28 12.28 -14.10 4.80
C PRO A 28 11.40 -15.35 4.90
N ASP A 29 11.78 -16.42 4.19
CA ASP A 29 11.07 -17.71 4.15
C ASP A 29 9.57 -17.60 3.81
N GLY A 30 9.14 -16.52 3.17
CA GLY A 30 7.75 -16.24 2.87
C GLY A 30 6.88 -15.93 4.10
N ALA A 31 7.50 -15.73 5.24
CA ALA A 31 6.80 -15.46 6.50
C ALA A 31 6.70 -13.96 6.77
N ARG A 32 5.58 -13.52 7.37
CA ARG A 32 5.36 -12.13 7.75
C ARG A 32 6.18 -11.79 9.01
N VAL A 33 7.27 -11.07 8.80
CA VAL A 33 8.21 -10.67 9.86
C VAL A 33 7.88 -9.29 10.48
N GLY A 34 6.86 -8.62 9.96
CA GLY A 34 6.47 -7.27 10.33
C GLY A 34 7.29 -6.19 9.62
N SER A 35 6.81 -4.94 9.68
CA SER A 35 7.43 -3.80 9.00
C SER A 35 8.82 -3.47 9.57
N GLY A 36 9.03 -3.62 10.88
CA GLY A 36 10.34 -3.51 11.53
C GLY A 36 11.28 -4.64 11.14
N GLY A 37 10.78 -5.89 11.10
CA GLY A 37 11.56 -7.02 10.63
C GLY A 37 12.00 -6.86 9.18
N ALA A 38 11.12 -6.38 8.29
CA ALA A 38 11.45 -6.07 6.90
C ALA A 38 12.50 -4.95 6.80
N THR A 39 12.44 -3.92 7.66
CA THR A 39 13.49 -2.88 7.75
C THR A 39 14.82 -3.50 8.18
N MET A 40 14.83 -4.38 9.18
CA MET A 40 16.07 -5.07 9.61
C MET A 40 16.64 -5.95 8.49
N ALA A 41 15.80 -6.67 7.74
CA ALA A 41 16.24 -7.43 6.59
C ALA A 41 16.90 -6.54 5.52
N ALA A 42 16.31 -5.36 5.25
CA ALA A 42 16.87 -4.39 4.31
C ALA A 42 18.21 -3.81 4.81
N LEU A 43 18.30 -3.42 6.08
CA LEU A 43 19.56 -2.94 6.68
C LEU A 43 20.66 -4.00 6.64
N ASN A 44 20.34 -5.25 6.98
CA ASN A 44 21.29 -6.36 6.88
C ASN A 44 21.72 -6.64 5.43
N HIS A 45 20.80 -6.53 4.47
CA HIS A 45 21.13 -6.65 3.05
C HIS A 45 22.11 -5.56 2.59
N ILE A 46 21.86 -4.30 2.97
CA ILE A 46 22.76 -3.17 2.68
C ILE A 46 24.14 -3.44 3.31
N ARG A 47 24.18 -3.93 4.57
CA ARG A 47 25.42 -4.29 5.24
C ARG A 47 26.18 -5.40 4.51
N THR A 48 25.51 -6.40 4.00
CA THR A 48 26.13 -7.47 3.20
C THR A 48 26.77 -6.94 1.92
N LEU A 49 26.18 -5.91 1.30
CA LEU A 49 26.68 -5.31 0.07
C LEU A 49 27.85 -4.31 0.30
N GLU A 50 27.79 -3.55 1.41
CA GLU A 50 28.64 -2.38 1.63
C GLU A 50 29.65 -2.55 2.78
N GLY A 51 29.58 -3.66 3.53
CA GLY A 51 30.44 -3.93 4.67
C GLY A 51 29.98 -3.23 5.98
N PRO A 52 30.86 -3.18 6.99
CA PRO A 52 30.59 -2.50 8.25
C PRO A 52 30.28 -1.00 8.06
N ASN A 53 29.36 -0.43 8.85
CA ASN A 53 28.88 0.96 8.71
C ASN A 53 28.34 1.29 7.30
N PRO A 54 27.40 0.49 6.78
CA PRO A 54 27.04 0.46 5.36
C PRO A 54 26.40 1.77 4.87
N LEU A 55 25.83 2.57 5.79
CA LEU A 55 25.14 3.83 5.48
C LEU A 55 25.99 5.08 5.72
N ARG A 56 27.23 4.95 6.16
CA ARG A 56 28.11 6.12 6.34
C ARG A 56 28.37 6.79 4.98
N GLY A 57 27.87 8.01 4.84
CA GLY A 57 27.94 8.78 3.60
C GLY A 57 27.09 8.23 2.46
N ARG A 58 26.25 7.21 2.70
CA ARG A 58 25.33 6.61 1.74
C ARG A 58 23.89 6.82 2.13
N ARG A 59 23.02 6.76 1.13
CA ARG A 59 21.58 6.98 1.31
C ARG A 59 20.81 5.86 0.62
N ALA A 60 19.75 5.38 1.27
CA ALA A 60 18.87 4.38 0.70
C ALA A 60 17.41 4.77 0.87
N LEU A 61 16.59 4.44 -0.14
CA LEU A 61 15.15 4.49 -0.07
C LEU A 61 14.63 3.07 0.13
N ILE A 62 13.90 2.84 1.21
CA ILE A 62 13.22 1.57 1.50
C ILE A 62 11.73 1.79 1.28
N ILE A 63 11.16 1.11 0.27
CA ILE A 63 9.73 1.16 -0.01
C ILE A 63 9.09 -0.11 0.56
N HIS A 64 8.36 0.03 1.65
CA HIS A 64 7.57 -1.06 2.22
C HIS A 64 6.36 -1.34 1.35
N SER A 65 6.42 -2.36 0.54
CA SER A 65 5.35 -2.74 -0.39
C SER A 65 5.02 -4.22 -0.20
N GLY A 66 4.41 -4.53 0.92
CA GLY A 66 4.01 -5.88 1.29
C GLY A 66 2.49 -6.05 1.37
N GLY A 67 2.08 -7.30 1.63
CA GLY A 67 0.70 -7.70 1.80
C GLY A 67 -0.02 -8.09 0.50
N ASP A 68 -1.20 -8.69 0.66
CA ASP A 68 -1.97 -9.30 -0.43
C ASP A 68 -2.82 -8.28 -1.21
N SER A 69 -2.70 -6.98 -0.92
CA SER A 69 -3.54 -5.91 -1.48
C SER A 69 -5.05 -6.18 -1.35
N ARG A 70 -5.49 -6.87 -0.27
CA ARG A 70 -6.86 -7.38 -0.11
C ARG A 70 -7.94 -6.31 -0.25
N ARG A 71 -7.66 -5.05 0.15
CA ARG A 71 -8.60 -3.91 0.04
C ARG A 71 -8.63 -3.25 -1.34
N ALA A 72 -7.68 -3.61 -2.22
CA ALA A 72 -7.65 -3.23 -3.63
C ALA A 72 -7.29 -4.47 -4.47
N PRO A 73 -8.22 -5.44 -4.59
CA PRO A 73 -7.95 -6.77 -5.13
C PRO A 73 -7.43 -6.77 -6.58
N GLN A 74 -7.76 -5.76 -7.37
CA GLN A 74 -7.28 -5.59 -8.74
C GLN A 74 -5.74 -5.48 -8.81
N TYR A 75 -5.09 -5.07 -7.73
CA TYR A 75 -3.63 -4.97 -7.65
C TYR A 75 -2.96 -6.13 -6.91
N SER A 76 -3.70 -7.17 -6.53
CA SER A 76 -3.15 -8.29 -5.78
C SER A 76 -2.08 -9.08 -6.55
N ALA A 77 -2.18 -9.16 -7.88
CA ALA A 77 -1.23 -9.89 -8.72
C ALA A 77 0.04 -9.12 -9.02
N CYS A 78 -0.04 -7.80 -9.27
CA CYS A 78 1.12 -6.95 -9.59
C CYS A 78 1.70 -6.24 -8.35
N GLY A 79 0.90 -6.08 -7.28
CA GLY A 79 1.19 -5.27 -6.11
C GLY A 79 0.84 -3.79 -6.31
N LYS A 80 0.36 -3.13 -5.26
CA LYS A 80 -0.07 -1.72 -5.30
C LYS A 80 1.01 -0.75 -5.80
N LEU A 81 2.28 -1.04 -5.52
CA LEU A 81 3.39 -0.18 -5.92
C LEU A 81 3.48 0.03 -7.45
N PHE A 82 2.97 -0.90 -8.24
CA PHE A 82 2.92 -0.79 -9.70
C PHE A 82 1.52 -0.54 -10.25
N SER A 83 0.59 -0.06 -9.40
CA SER A 83 -0.73 0.38 -9.87
C SER A 83 -0.58 1.60 -10.79
N PRO A 84 -1.42 1.72 -11.82
CA PRO A 84 -1.45 2.90 -12.67
C PRO A 84 -1.79 4.16 -11.88
N VAL A 85 -1.14 5.25 -12.24
CA VAL A 85 -1.42 6.60 -11.75
C VAL A 85 -1.94 7.42 -12.94
N PRO A 86 -2.91 8.33 -12.75
CA PRO A 86 -3.56 9.05 -13.85
C PRO A 86 -2.66 10.13 -14.47
N ARG A 87 -1.49 9.72 -14.94
CA ARG A 87 -0.47 10.59 -15.53
C ARG A 87 0.31 9.87 -16.64
N THR A 88 0.66 10.65 -17.69
CA THR A 88 1.60 10.21 -18.72
C THR A 88 2.98 10.79 -18.43
N LEU A 89 4.01 9.95 -18.42
CA LEU A 89 5.40 10.35 -18.27
C LEU A 89 5.92 11.03 -19.55
N ALA A 90 7.04 11.75 -19.44
CA ALA A 90 7.66 12.45 -20.56
C ALA A 90 8.01 11.54 -21.77
N ASN A 91 8.20 10.25 -21.55
CA ASN A 91 8.44 9.26 -22.60
C ASN A 91 7.15 8.68 -23.23
N GLY A 92 5.99 9.27 -22.95
CA GLY A 92 4.68 8.85 -23.46
C GLY A 92 4.04 7.65 -22.78
N ARG A 93 4.67 7.07 -21.75
CA ARG A 93 4.14 5.93 -21.01
C ARG A 93 3.28 6.35 -19.84
N ARG A 94 2.35 5.49 -19.44
CA ARG A 94 1.61 5.65 -18.19
C ARG A 94 2.56 5.54 -17.01
N SER A 95 2.37 6.41 -16.03
CA SER A 95 3.05 6.35 -14.75
C SER A 95 2.44 5.27 -13.86
N THR A 96 3.25 4.77 -12.93
CA THR A 96 2.81 3.94 -11.82
C THR A 96 3.20 4.59 -10.51
N LEU A 97 2.61 4.14 -9.41
CA LEU A 97 2.95 4.66 -8.08
C LEU A 97 4.47 4.55 -7.81
N PHE A 98 5.13 3.48 -8.27
CA PHE A 98 6.59 3.35 -8.19
C PHE A 98 7.32 4.46 -8.97
N ASP A 99 6.88 4.78 -10.18
CA ASP A 99 7.51 5.83 -10.98
C ASP A 99 7.37 7.20 -10.29
N GLU A 100 6.21 7.47 -9.69
CA GLU A 100 5.99 8.69 -8.90
C GLU A 100 6.85 8.75 -7.62
N PHE A 101 7.09 7.62 -6.95
CA PHE A 101 8.06 7.58 -5.85
C PHE A 101 9.46 7.97 -6.30
N ILE A 102 9.92 7.41 -7.41
CA ILE A 102 11.25 7.74 -7.93
C ILE A 102 11.33 9.22 -8.31
N ILE A 103 10.30 9.78 -8.95
CA ILE A 103 10.24 11.19 -9.34
C ILE A 103 10.18 12.08 -8.10
N GLY A 104 9.20 11.85 -7.21
CA GLY A 104 8.95 12.70 -6.04
C GLY A 104 10.08 12.68 -5.02
N MET A 105 10.74 11.53 -4.85
CA MET A 105 11.82 11.37 -3.86
C MET A 105 13.22 11.63 -4.43
N SER A 106 13.36 11.91 -5.74
CA SER A 106 14.67 12.04 -6.41
C SER A 106 15.56 13.14 -5.83
N ALA A 107 14.99 14.23 -5.30
CA ALA A 107 15.75 15.32 -4.72
C ALA A 107 16.05 15.14 -3.21
N VAL A 108 15.40 14.21 -2.52
CA VAL A 108 15.58 13.98 -1.07
C VAL A 108 16.98 13.47 -0.72
N PRO A 109 17.56 12.47 -1.44
CA PRO A 109 18.91 11.97 -1.10
C PRO A 109 20.00 13.03 -1.10
N GLY A 110 19.93 14.01 -2.02
CA GLY A 110 20.89 15.10 -2.10
C GLY A 110 20.85 16.06 -0.91
N ARG A 111 19.79 16.00 -0.12
CA ARG A 111 19.54 16.86 1.06
C ARG A 111 19.74 16.15 2.39
N MET A 112 19.93 14.84 2.39
CA MET A 112 20.29 14.03 3.55
C MET A 112 21.82 13.90 3.64
N LYS A 113 22.36 13.90 4.85
CA LYS A 113 23.77 13.58 5.07
C LYS A 113 24.05 12.11 4.70
N ASP A 114 23.34 11.20 5.33
CA ASP A 114 23.39 9.75 5.12
C ASP A 114 22.15 9.08 5.75
N GLY A 115 22.04 7.77 5.65
CA GLY A 115 20.97 7.01 6.28
C GLY A 115 19.92 6.48 5.31
N ILE A 116 18.69 6.32 5.80
CA ILE A 116 17.58 5.77 5.03
C ILE A 116 16.34 6.68 5.07
N LEU A 117 15.58 6.65 4.00
CA LEU A 117 14.18 7.08 3.97
C LEU A 117 13.32 5.82 3.82
N VAL A 118 12.46 5.56 4.79
CA VAL A 118 11.46 4.48 4.74
C VAL A 118 10.13 5.09 4.33
N VAL A 119 9.43 4.49 3.36
CA VAL A 119 8.12 4.96 2.90
C VAL A 119 7.13 3.80 2.77
N SER A 120 5.84 4.09 2.96
CA SER A 120 4.75 3.16 2.66
C SER A 120 4.51 3.09 1.15
N GLY A 121 4.46 1.89 0.59
CA GLY A 121 4.32 1.66 -0.86
C GLY A 121 2.90 1.87 -1.41
N ASP A 122 1.96 2.39 -0.62
CA ASP A 122 0.59 2.72 -1.02
C ASP A 122 0.21 4.19 -0.70
N VAL A 123 1.19 5.03 -0.41
CA VAL A 123 1.01 6.47 -0.18
C VAL A 123 1.87 7.26 -1.15
N LEU A 124 1.28 8.20 -1.85
CA LEU A 124 2.01 9.17 -2.66
C LEU A 124 2.03 10.51 -1.93
N LEU A 125 3.22 11.07 -1.81
CA LEU A 125 3.46 12.41 -1.28
C LEU A 125 3.87 13.33 -2.41
N LEU A 126 3.09 14.38 -2.64
CA LEU A 126 3.42 15.45 -3.56
C LEU A 126 3.87 16.66 -2.74
N PHE A 127 5.13 17.04 -2.85
CA PHE A 127 5.72 18.19 -2.17
C PHE A 127 6.96 18.68 -2.91
N ASN A 128 7.39 19.90 -2.59
CA ASN A 128 8.64 20.42 -3.13
C ASN A 128 9.78 20.20 -2.13
N PRO A 129 10.68 19.21 -2.34
CA PRO A 129 11.76 18.91 -1.40
C PRO A 129 12.76 20.08 -1.26
N LEU A 130 12.82 21.03 -2.18
CA LEU A 130 13.69 22.21 -2.10
C LEU A 130 13.24 23.20 -1.02
N GLN A 131 11.99 23.15 -0.59
CA GLN A 131 11.42 24.00 0.43
C GLN A 131 11.46 23.37 1.84
N ILE A 132 11.97 22.15 1.95
CA ILE A 132 11.99 21.40 3.20
C ILE A 132 13.41 21.34 3.75
N ASP A 133 13.56 21.61 5.04
CA ASP A 133 14.79 21.36 5.76
C ASP A 133 14.82 19.90 6.24
N PHE A 134 15.81 19.17 5.72
CA PHE A 134 16.04 17.76 6.08
C PHE A 134 17.17 17.58 7.11
N HIS A 135 17.49 18.63 7.88
CA HIS A 135 18.42 18.46 8.99
C HIS A 135 17.72 17.81 10.18
N PHE A 136 18.25 16.68 10.60
CA PHE A 136 17.75 15.90 11.73
C PHE A 136 18.87 15.04 12.30
N GLU A 137 18.70 14.61 13.55
CA GLU A 137 19.53 13.62 14.22
C GLU A 137 18.65 12.47 14.71
N GLY A 138 19.09 11.24 14.54
CA GLY A 138 18.33 10.04 14.85
C GLY A 138 17.26 9.73 13.79
N ALA A 139 16.00 10.04 14.08
CA ALA A 139 14.90 9.87 13.12
C ALA A 139 14.07 11.15 12.99
N ALA A 140 13.41 11.30 11.83
CA ALA A 140 12.41 12.34 11.60
C ALA A 140 11.22 11.79 10.82
N ALA A 141 10.04 11.95 11.37
CA ALA A 141 8.79 11.61 10.69
C ALA A 141 8.38 12.76 9.76
N LEU A 142 7.98 12.42 8.53
CA LEU A 142 7.40 13.39 7.60
C LEU A 142 5.89 13.45 7.83
N SER A 143 5.34 14.64 8.00
CA SER A 143 3.91 14.85 8.20
C SER A 143 3.35 15.91 7.27
N VAL A 144 2.05 15.87 7.03
CA VAL A 144 1.27 16.91 6.37
C VAL A 144 0.19 17.43 7.32
N ARG A 145 -0.22 18.68 7.15
CA ARG A 145 -1.32 19.25 7.93
C ARG A 145 -2.64 18.98 7.20
N GLU A 146 -3.44 18.07 7.73
CA GLU A 146 -4.72 17.65 7.17
C GLU A 146 -5.86 17.87 8.15
N GLY A 147 -7.10 17.85 7.64
CA GLY A 147 -8.31 17.90 8.45
C GLY A 147 -8.41 16.73 9.43
N ILE A 148 -9.08 16.94 10.54
CA ILE A 148 -9.26 15.93 11.60
C ILE A 148 -9.96 14.65 11.10
N ASP A 149 -10.84 14.76 10.10
CA ASP A 149 -11.52 13.65 9.43
C ASP A 149 -10.52 12.66 8.79
N HIS A 150 -9.43 13.15 8.20
CA HIS A 150 -8.33 12.32 7.74
C HIS A 150 -7.56 11.71 8.92
N GLY A 151 -7.34 12.50 10.00
CA GLY A 151 -6.65 12.03 11.20
C GLY A 151 -7.32 10.84 11.89
N VAL A 152 -8.65 10.78 11.88
CA VAL A 152 -9.43 9.65 12.43
C VAL A 152 -9.17 8.35 11.64
N GLN A 153 -8.85 8.46 10.36
CA GLN A 153 -8.64 7.30 9.46
C GLN A 153 -7.18 6.85 9.41
N HIS A 154 -6.24 7.72 9.79
CA HIS A 154 -4.80 7.50 9.69
C HIS A 154 -4.10 7.66 11.04
N GLY A 155 -2.78 7.62 11.04
CA GLY A 155 -1.96 7.97 12.20
C GLY A 155 -1.81 9.49 12.33
N VAL A 156 -1.67 9.97 13.56
CA VAL A 156 -1.44 11.38 13.86
C VAL A 156 -0.25 11.49 14.81
N PHE A 157 0.67 12.41 14.53
CA PHE A 157 1.73 12.76 15.47
C PHE A 157 1.26 13.87 16.41
N LEU A 158 1.45 13.67 17.72
CA LEU A 158 1.36 14.73 18.69
C LEU A 158 2.73 15.42 18.77
N PRO A 159 2.85 16.70 18.37
CA PRO A 159 4.11 17.41 18.45
C PRO A 159 4.55 17.61 19.92
N SER A 160 5.85 17.57 20.17
CA SER A 160 6.45 17.97 21.44
C SER A 160 6.90 19.45 21.41
N ALA A 161 7.10 20.04 22.57
CA ALA A 161 7.48 21.46 22.69
C ALA A 161 8.84 21.78 22.04
N ASP A 162 9.71 20.80 21.85
CA ASP A 162 11.03 20.92 21.24
C ASP A 162 11.06 20.64 19.73
N GLY A 163 9.87 20.58 19.09
CA GLY A 163 9.73 20.36 17.64
C GLY A 163 9.82 18.88 17.21
N GLY A 164 9.87 17.95 18.15
CA GLY A 164 9.83 16.52 17.90
C GLY A 164 8.42 15.94 18.00
N VAL A 165 8.36 14.62 18.18
CA VAL A 165 7.15 13.85 18.40
C VAL A 165 7.05 13.46 19.87
N ALA A 166 5.98 13.90 20.54
CA ALA A 166 5.65 13.47 21.89
C ALA A 166 5.06 12.06 21.90
N ARG A 167 4.06 11.82 21.03
CA ARG A 167 3.38 10.53 20.88
C ARG A 167 2.91 10.30 19.44
N PHE A 168 2.75 9.04 19.09
CA PHE A 168 2.05 8.60 17.89
C PHE A 168 0.65 8.12 18.29
N LEU A 169 -0.38 8.69 17.64
CA LEU A 169 -1.79 8.41 17.90
C LEU A 169 -2.37 7.67 16.69
N HIS A 170 -2.70 6.38 16.86
CA HIS A 170 -3.11 5.55 15.74
C HIS A 170 -4.63 5.39 15.67
N LYS A 171 -5.27 6.04 14.67
CA LYS A 171 -6.71 5.90 14.34
C LYS A 171 -7.61 6.14 15.56
N LEU A 172 -7.37 7.19 16.29
CA LEU A 172 -8.21 7.59 17.41
C LEU A 172 -9.46 8.34 16.91
N PRO A 173 -10.59 8.24 17.62
CA PRO A 173 -11.77 9.05 17.34
C PRO A 173 -11.49 10.54 17.58
N GLU A 174 -12.23 11.41 16.90
CA GLU A 174 -12.05 12.87 16.97
C GLU A 174 -11.95 13.41 18.41
N ALA A 175 -12.85 12.98 19.29
CA ALA A 175 -12.86 13.42 20.69
C ALA A 175 -11.51 13.13 21.40
N ALA A 176 -10.94 11.94 21.17
CA ALA A 176 -9.65 11.56 21.75
C ALA A 176 -8.47 12.32 21.14
N LEU A 177 -8.50 12.66 19.84
CA LEU A 177 -7.50 13.52 19.21
C LEU A 177 -7.52 14.94 19.78
N ARG A 178 -8.71 15.50 20.04
CA ARG A 178 -8.86 16.81 20.67
C ARG A 178 -8.42 16.80 22.13
N GLU A 179 -8.81 15.80 22.90
CA GLU A 179 -8.39 15.61 24.30
C GLU A 179 -6.87 15.47 24.43
N ALA A 180 -6.23 14.77 23.49
CA ALA A 180 -4.77 14.63 23.43
C ALA A 180 -4.05 15.93 23.04
N GLY A 181 -4.75 16.98 22.61
CA GLY A 181 -4.16 18.23 22.12
C GLY A 181 -3.50 18.10 20.74
N ALA A 182 -3.90 17.10 19.94
CA ALA A 182 -3.32 16.85 18.63
C ALA A 182 -3.95 17.69 17.49
N VAL A 183 -5.01 18.46 17.80
CA VAL A 183 -5.76 19.27 16.82
C VAL A 183 -5.39 20.73 17.01
N ASP A 184 -4.93 21.38 15.94
CA ASP A 184 -4.58 22.81 15.97
C ASP A 184 -5.84 23.70 15.94
N GLU A 185 -5.65 25.03 16.08
CA GLU A 185 -6.72 26.04 16.11
C GLU A 185 -7.53 26.09 14.80
N MET A 186 -6.99 25.58 13.71
CA MET A 186 -7.66 25.47 12.40
C MET A 186 -8.38 24.12 12.20
N GLY A 187 -8.44 23.28 13.25
CA GLY A 187 -9.05 21.96 13.15
C GLY A 187 -8.22 20.91 12.42
N ARG A 188 -6.91 21.14 12.27
CA ARG A 188 -5.99 20.25 11.53
C ARG A 188 -5.10 19.46 12.48
N VAL A 189 -4.60 18.33 11.98
CA VAL A 189 -3.68 17.42 12.67
C VAL A 189 -2.36 17.26 11.91
N ALA A 190 -1.30 16.85 12.58
CA ALA A 190 -0.07 16.42 11.94
C ALA A 190 -0.23 14.95 11.50
N LEU A 191 -0.72 14.75 10.27
CA LEU A 191 -0.98 13.43 9.71
C LEU A 191 0.31 12.66 9.48
N ASP A 192 0.34 11.39 9.87
CA ASP A 192 1.42 10.46 9.50
C ASP A 192 1.35 10.13 8.02
N THR A 193 2.42 10.40 7.31
CA THR A 193 2.53 10.16 5.87
C THR A 193 3.07 8.77 5.51
N GLY A 194 3.41 7.95 6.50
CA GLY A 194 4.10 6.68 6.26
C GLY A 194 5.57 6.84 5.80
N ALA A 195 6.13 8.05 5.90
CA ALA A 195 7.49 8.35 5.50
C ALA A 195 8.35 8.79 6.70
N VAL A 196 9.48 8.11 6.92
CA VAL A 196 10.38 8.37 8.05
C VAL A 196 11.83 8.33 7.59
N LEU A 197 12.57 9.35 7.96
CA LEU A 197 14.01 9.45 7.80
C LEU A 197 14.72 8.85 9.03
N MET A 198 15.79 8.11 8.82
CA MET A 198 16.67 7.61 9.88
C MET A 198 18.12 7.85 9.46
N ASP A 199 18.92 8.48 10.32
CA ASP A 199 20.32 8.74 10.05
C ASP A 199 21.20 7.48 10.13
N GLY A 200 22.44 7.57 9.64
CA GLY A 200 23.37 6.45 9.64
C GLY A 200 23.73 5.96 11.05
N ALA A 201 23.70 6.85 12.07
CA ALA A 201 24.02 6.48 13.45
C ALA A 201 22.90 5.62 14.08
N LEU A 202 21.65 6.00 13.88
CA LEU A 202 20.51 5.20 14.32
C LEU A 202 20.46 3.85 13.59
N CYS A 203 20.71 3.84 12.27
CA CYS A 203 20.78 2.60 11.50
C CYS A 203 21.91 1.68 11.98
N ALA A 204 23.08 2.23 12.33
CA ALA A 204 24.17 1.45 12.90
C ALA A 204 23.79 0.87 14.28
N SER A 205 23.03 1.63 15.09
CA SER A 205 22.52 1.12 16.37
C SER A 205 21.52 -0.01 16.20
N LEU A 206 20.63 0.05 15.19
CA LEU A 206 19.75 -1.06 14.86
C LEU A 206 20.55 -2.29 14.38
N LEU A 207 21.57 -2.10 13.54
CA LEU A 207 22.41 -3.20 13.08
C LEU A 207 23.19 -3.85 14.24
N SER A 208 23.61 -3.10 15.25
CA SER A 208 24.29 -3.66 16.42
C SER A 208 23.44 -4.69 17.19
N LEU A 209 22.11 -4.63 17.07
CA LEU A 209 21.20 -5.62 17.65
C LEU A 209 21.44 -7.03 17.08
N ILE A 210 21.86 -7.13 15.84
CA ILE A 210 22.09 -8.41 15.13
C ILE A 210 23.59 -8.76 15.04
N GLU A 211 24.46 -8.03 15.73
CA GLU A 211 25.91 -8.25 15.68
C GLU A 211 26.45 -8.83 16.97
N THR A 212 27.57 -9.58 16.84
CA THR A 212 28.44 -10.03 17.93
C THR A 212 29.88 -9.81 17.44
N ASN A 213 30.67 -9.04 18.17
CA ASN A 213 32.07 -8.70 17.83
C ASN A 213 32.24 -8.08 16.43
N GLY A 214 31.23 -7.28 15.97
CA GLY A 214 31.25 -6.62 14.67
C GLY A 214 30.83 -7.49 13.48
N GLU A 215 30.52 -8.76 13.72
CA GLU A 215 30.01 -9.68 12.70
C GLU A 215 28.53 -9.99 12.90
N VAL A 216 27.81 -10.29 11.82
CA VAL A 216 26.40 -10.65 11.90
C VAL A 216 26.24 -12.00 12.61
N ASP A 217 25.51 -11.97 13.70
CA ASP A 217 25.11 -13.14 14.46
C ASP A 217 23.80 -13.71 13.86
N GLY A 218 23.90 -14.88 13.25
CA GLY A 218 22.77 -15.52 12.60
C GLY A 218 21.62 -15.87 13.55
N GLN A 219 21.86 -16.10 14.86
CA GLN A 219 20.80 -16.36 15.83
C GLN A 219 20.03 -15.08 16.16
N LYS A 220 20.75 -13.97 16.41
CA LYS A 220 20.14 -12.65 16.65
C LYS A 220 19.35 -12.16 15.42
N LEU A 221 19.92 -12.34 14.21
CA LEU A 221 19.22 -12.00 12.98
C LEU A 221 17.92 -12.79 12.83
N ARG A 222 17.96 -14.12 13.04
CA ARG A 222 16.73 -14.95 13.00
C ARG A 222 15.71 -14.54 14.04
N ALA A 223 16.14 -14.12 15.23
CA ALA A 223 15.22 -13.60 16.25
C ALA A 223 14.49 -12.33 15.77
N CYS A 224 15.22 -11.38 15.16
CA CYS A 224 14.63 -10.16 14.60
C CYS A 224 13.70 -10.42 13.39
N LEU A 225 13.97 -11.47 12.62
CA LEU A 225 13.18 -11.87 11.44
C LEU A 225 12.13 -12.94 11.77
N SER A 226 11.86 -13.19 13.05
CA SER A 226 10.90 -14.20 13.48
C SER A 226 9.46 -13.75 13.26
N PRO A 227 8.60 -14.58 12.62
CA PRO A 227 7.17 -14.32 12.55
C PRO A 227 6.48 -14.23 13.91
N LYS A 228 7.08 -14.84 14.96
CA LYS A 228 6.58 -14.75 16.33
C LYS A 228 6.83 -13.39 16.96
N ALA A 229 7.99 -12.76 16.66
CA ALA A 229 8.29 -11.41 17.11
C ALA A 229 7.54 -10.38 16.30
N ARG A 230 7.50 -10.56 14.98
CA ARG A 230 6.79 -9.70 14.02
C ARG A 230 6.93 -8.22 14.32
N LEU A 231 8.19 -7.76 14.33
CA LEU A 231 8.54 -6.39 14.70
C LEU A 231 7.80 -5.35 13.88
N SER A 232 7.22 -4.36 14.55
CA SER A 232 6.59 -3.20 13.94
C SER A 232 7.60 -2.07 13.78
N PHE A 233 7.63 -1.43 12.61
CA PHE A 233 8.44 -0.24 12.42
C PHE A 233 8.01 0.90 13.34
N TYR A 234 6.72 1.12 13.52
CA TYR A 234 6.17 2.16 14.39
C TYR A 234 6.28 1.81 15.87
N ALA A 235 5.67 0.69 16.28
CA ALA A 235 5.58 0.32 17.68
C ALA A 235 6.94 -0.08 18.28
N ASP A 236 7.85 -0.65 17.48
CA ASP A 236 9.09 -1.22 18.02
C ASP A 236 10.33 -0.35 17.74
N PHE A 237 10.34 0.43 16.63
CA PHE A 237 11.48 1.29 16.34
C PHE A 237 11.20 2.77 16.61
N LEU A 238 10.05 3.32 16.25
CA LEU A 238 9.78 4.75 16.42
C LEU A 238 9.27 5.10 17.82
N TYR A 239 8.44 4.23 18.43
CA TYR A 239 7.90 4.51 19.76
C TYR A 239 8.97 4.87 20.81
N PRO A 240 10.11 4.15 20.94
CA PRO A 240 11.14 4.50 21.91
C PRO A 240 11.79 5.88 21.71
N LEU A 241 11.71 6.46 20.51
CA LEU A 241 12.27 7.77 20.19
C LEU A 241 11.32 8.93 20.54
N ALA A 242 10.04 8.66 20.77
CA ALA A 242 9.06 9.68 21.13
C ALA A 242 9.32 10.25 22.54
N ALA A 243 9.05 11.53 22.75
CA ALA A 243 9.40 12.22 24.00
C ALA A 243 8.72 11.61 25.24
N ASP A 244 7.45 11.25 25.13
CA ASP A 244 6.62 10.70 26.21
C ASP A 244 6.79 9.16 26.39
N ALA A 245 7.70 8.51 25.66
CA ALA A 245 7.89 7.08 25.72
C ALA A 245 8.51 6.63 27.05
N THR A 246 7.97 5.58 27.63
CA THR A 246 8.52 4.88 28.79
C THR A 246 8.65 3.39 28.52
N LEU A 247 9.60 2.72 29.17
CA LEU A 247 9.80 1.27 28.98
C LEU A 247 8.54 0.46 29.32
N GLU A 248 7.82 0.86 30.36
CA GLU A 248 6.58 0.19 30.77
C GLU A 248 5.52 0.28 29.65
N LYS A 249 5.23 1.47 29.15
CA LYS A 249 4.28 1.69 28.05
C LYS A 249 4.76 1.00 26.76
N TYR A 250 6.07 1.02 26.48
CA TYR A 250 6.63 0.35 25.32
C TYR A 250 6.34 -1.15 25.31
N HIS A 251 6.43 -1.81 26.45
CA HIS A 251 6.07 -3.24 26.56
C HIS A 251 4.57 -3.50 26.37
N LEU A 252 3.73 -2.49 26.55
CA LEU A 252 2.27 -2.57 26.36
C LEU A 252 1.81 -2.04 24.98
N GLU A 253 2.72 -1.43 24.21
CA GLU A 253 2.37 -0.90 22.89
C GLU A 253 1.87 -2.00 21.97
N LYS A 254 0.78 -1.72 21.23
CA LYS A 254 0.11 -2.71 20.38
C LYS A 254 1.05 -3.23 19.27
N PRO A 255 1.33 -4.54 19.21
CA PRO A 255 2.19 -5.11 18.17
C PRO A 255 1.45 -5.26 16.83
N GLU A 256 2.19 -5.52 15.75
CA GLU A 256 1.61 -5.95 14.46
C GLU A 256 1.08 -7.39 14.50
N GLY A 257 1.60 -8.22 15.38
CA GLY A 257 1.19 -9.60 15.65
C GLY A 257 0.60 -9.73 17.06
N ASP A 258 0.94 -10.82 17.71
CA ASP A 258 0.55 -11.11 19.08
C ASP A 258 1.62 -10.66 20.07
N PHE A 259 1.24 -10.49 21.34
CA PHE A 259 2.19 -10.31 22.42
C PHE A 259 2.88 -11.64 22.73
N THR A 260 4.15 -11.74 22.34
CA THR A 260 4.96 -12.95 22.53
C THR A 260 6.16 -12.70 23.43
N PRO A 261 6.71 -13.73 24.10
CA PRO A 261 7.97 -13.63 24.85
C PRO A 261 9.13 -13.14 23.97
N GLU A 262 9.17 -13.59 22.71
CA GLU A 262 10.19 -13.21 21.72
C GLU A 262 10.15 -11.72 21.43
N LEU A 263 8.94 -11.14 21.19
CA LEU A 263 8.76 -9.71 21.00
C LEU A 263 9.20 -8.93 22.24
N ARG A 264 8.79 -9.38 23.43
CA ARG A 264 9.16 -8.72 24.68
C ARG A 264 10.68 -8.69 24.90
N ALA A 265 11.37 -9.79 24.60
CA ALA A 265 12.82 -9.85 24.70
C ALA A 265 13.50 -8.87 23.73
N LEU A 266 13.02 -8.79 22.49
CA LEU A 266 13.53 -7.83 21.50
C LEU A 266 13.25 -6.39 21.91
N ARG A 267 12.07 -6.05 22.43
CA ARG A 267 11.75 -4.71 22.96
C ARG A 267 12.70 -4.33 24.10
N SER A 268 13.00 -5.25 24.99
CA SER A 268 13.96 -5.01 26.08
C SER A 268 15.39 -4.74 25.56
N ALA A 269 15.80 -5.38 24.47
CA ALA A 269 17.09 -5.16 23.84
C ALA A 269 17.11 -3.86 22.99
N LEU A 270 16.02 -3.51 22.33
CA LEU A 270 15.88 -2.31 21.51
C LEU A 270 15.84 -1.03 22.35
N TRP A 271 15.18 -1.03 23.51
CA TRP A 271 14.98 0.15 24.33
C TRP A 271 16.26 0.93 24.61
N PRO A 272 17.33 0.35 25.18
CA PRO A 272 18.56 1.09 25.48
C PRO A 272 19.30 1.58 24.24
N LEU A 273 19.10 0.93 23.10
CA LEU A 273 19.69 1.34 21.82
C LEU A 273 18.98 2.54 21.22
N LEU A 274 17.65 2.58 21.31
CA LEU A 274 16.79 3.55 20.63
C LEU A 274 16.50 4.78 21.50
N ARG A 275 16.32 4.62 22.81
CA ARG A 275 15.92 5.72 23.73
C ARG A 275 16.89 6.89 23.79
N ARG A 276 18.11 6.74 23.33
CA ARG A 276 19.11 7.80 23.23
C ARG A 276 18.94 8.72 22.02
N TYR A 277 18.09 8.33 21.07
CA TYR A 277 17.75 9.12 19.90
C TYR A 277 16.40 9.81 20.09
N ARG A 278 16.12 10.76 19.21
CA ARG A 278 14.85 11.51 19.18
C ARG A 278 14.13 11.24 17.88
N LEU A 279 12.80 11.37 17.91
CA LEU A 279 11.94 11.42 16.73
C LEU A 279 11.58 12.89 16.46
N GLY A 280 12.24 13.49 15.49
CA GLY A 280 11.89 14.80 14.95
C GLY A 280 10.58 14.75 14.14
N LEU A 281 9.96 15.91 13.91
CA LEU A 281 8.77 16.07 13.09
C LEU A 281 9.04 17.11 11.99
N ILE A 282 9.03 16.67 10.74
CA ILE A 282 9.17 17.55 9.57
C ILE A 282 7.82 17.73 8.93
N ASN A 283 7.26 18.93 8.98
CA ASN A 283 6.04 19.26 8.29
C ASN A 283 6.31 19.60 6.81
N LEU A 284 5.72 18.84 5.93
CA LEU A 284 5.72 19.11 4.49
C LEU A 284 4.68 20.19 4.19
N SER A 285 5.09 21.32 3.61
CA SER A 285 4.17 22.40 3.23
C SER A 285 4.79 23.28 2.14
N PRO A 286 4.08 23.52 1.00
CA PRO A 286 2.83 22.84 0.62
C PRO A 286 3.06 21.38 0.27
N ALA A 287 2.08 20.55 0.58
CA ALA A 287 2.13 19.12 0.27
C ALA A 287 0.73 18.53 0.13
N SER A 288 0.63 17.42 -0.59
CA SER A 288 -0.57 16.60 -0.69
C SER A 288 -0.25 15.16 -0.32
N PHE A 289 -1.16 14.54 0.42
CA PHE A 289 -1.11 13.14 0.83
C PHE A 289 -2.20 12.37 0.09
N ILE A 290 -1.81 11.39 -0.74
CA ILE A 290 -2.72 10.59 -1.53
C ILE A 290 -2.54 9.12 -1.15
N HIS A 291 -3.58 8.50 -0.61
CA HIS A 291 -3.55 7.12 -0.16
C HIS A 291 -4.25 6.20 -1.17
N PHE A 292 -3.55 5.14 -1.59
CA PHE A 292 -4.04 4.10 -2.52
C PHE A 292 -4.38 2.81 -1.77
N GLY A 293 -5.00 2.94 -0.61
CA GLY A 293 -5.24 1.82 0.31
C GLY A 293 -6.38 0.90 -0.11
N THR A 294 -7.43 1.43 -0.74
CA THR A 294 -8.66 0.72 -1.09
C THR A 294 -9.10 1.01 -2.52
N THR A 295 -9.98 0.16 -3.08
CA THR A 295 -10.60 0.40 -4.40
C THR A 295 -11.41 1.69 -4.39
N ARG A 296 -12.12 2.00 -3.29
CA ARG A 296 -12.91 3.23 -3.15
C ARG A 296 -12.04 4.48 -3.22
N GLU A 297 -10.96 4.54 -2.45
CA GLU A 297 -10.02 5.69 -2.46
C GLU A 297 -9.43 5.92 -3.84
N LEU A 298 -9.05 4.83 -4.54
CA LEU A 298 -8.58 4.94 -5.91
C LEU A 298 -9.64 5.57 -6.83
N VAL A 299 -10.89 5.09 -6.79
CA VAL A 299 -11.97 5.62 -7.64
C VAL A 299 -12.24 7.09 -7.34
N SER A 300 -12.34 7.46 -6.06
CA SER A 300 -12.51 8.87 -5.64
C SER A 300 -11.39 9.73 -6.21
N PHE A 301 -10.16 9.28 -6.06
CA PHE A 301 -9.01 10.02 -6.55
C PHE A 301 -9.04 10.21 -8.08
N VAL A 302 -9.17 9.13 -8.86
CA VAL A 302 -9.07 9.21 -10.33
C VAL A 302 -10.29 9.85 -11.00
N CYS A 303 -11.45 9.82 -10.36
CA CYS A 303 -12.70 10.37 -10.93
C CYS A 303 -13.01 11.79 -10.43
N ASP A 304 -12.75 12.07 -9.15
CA ASP A 304 -13.21 13.30 -8.50
C ASP A 304 -12.03 14.27 -8.22
N GLU A 305 -10.98 13.79 -7.54
CA GLU A 305 -9.91 14.63 -7.01
C GLU A 305 -8.81 14.95 -8.04
N VAL A 306 -8.67 14.14 -9.10
CA VAL A 306 -7.58 14.28 -10.09
C VAL A 306 -7.55 15.65 -10.75
N ALA A 307 -8.69 16.36 -10.82
CA ALA A 307 -8.79 17.71 -11.37
C ALA A 307 -7.90 18.72 -10.62
N ASP A 308 -7.72 18.55 -9.31
CA ASP A 308 -6.87 19.41 -8.48
C ASP A 308 -5.38 19.29 -8.84
N TYR A 309 -5.02 18.26 -9.57
CA TYR A 309 -3.64 17.93 -9.96
C TYR A 309 -3.38 18.09 -11.47
N GLU A 310 -4.29 18.70 -12.23
CA GLU A 310 -4.13 18.93 -13.68
C GLU A 310 -2.85 19.70 -14.03
N ALA A 311 -2.48 20.68 -13.20
CA ALA A 311 -1.24 21.45 -13.35
C ALA A 311 0.02 20.57 -13.27
N LEU A 312 -0.05 19.38 -12.65
CA LEU A 312 1.01 18.40 -12.59
C LEU A 312 0.95 17.37 -13.73
N GLY A 313 0.04 17.57 -14.68
CA GLY A 313 -0.16 16.67 -15.83
C GLY A 313 -1.00 15.42 -15.53
N TRP A 314 -1.76 15.43 -14.44
CA TRP A 314 -2.67 14.34 -14.07
C TRP A 314 -4.01 14.54 -14.77
N ARG A 315 -4.62 13.46 -15.27
CA ARG A 315 -5.84 13.53 -16.09
C ARG A 315 -6.68 12.28 -15.91
N ARG A 316 -8.00 12.42 -16.05
CA ARG A 316 -8.94 11.28 -16.04
C ARG A 316 -8.67 10.27 -17.16
N MET A 317 -8.25 10.76 -18.34
CA MET A 317 -8.00 9.94 -19.52
C MET A 317 -6.51 9.82 -19.78
N VAL A 318 -5.95 8.64 -19.59
CA VAL A 318 -4.52 8.37 -19.78
C VAL A 318 -4.34 7.14 -20.67
N SER A 319 -3.67 7.32 -21.83
CA SER A 319 -3.48 6.21 -22.79
C SER A 319 -4.79 5.51 -23.16
N SER A 320 -5.87 6.28 -23.32
CA SER A 320 -7.19 5.84 -23.76
C SER A 320 -7.49 6.38 -25.16
N ASN A 321 -8.36 5.71 -25.90
CA ASN A 321 -8.92 6.22 -27.16
C ASN A 321 -10.09 7.21 -26.93
N ARG A 322 -10.37 7.56 -25.68
CA ARG A 322 -11.32 8.59 -25.27
C ARG A 322 -10.57 9.76 -24.67
N GLU A 323 -11.00 10.97 -24.93
CA GLU A 323 -10.37 12.21 -24.49
C GLU A 323 -11.13 12.85 -23.32
N ASP A 324 -12.44 12.56 -23.21
CA ASP A 324 -13.35 13.13 -22.21
C ASP A 324 -14.37 12.13 -21.69
N GLY A 325 -15.09 12.50 -20.64
CA GLY A 325 -16.19 11.76 -20.03
C GLY A 325 -16.29 12.01 -18.52
N ASP A 326 -17.45 11.67 -17.96
CA ASP A 326 -17.71 11.73 -16.50
C ASP A 326 -17.12 10.51 -15.76
N TYR A 327 -16.13 9.85 -16.35
CA TYR A 327 -15.44 8.68 -15.82
C TYR A 327 -13.93 8.80 -16.06
N ALA A 328 -13.14 7.92 -15.48
CA ALA A 328 -11.71 7.85 -15.72
C ALA A 328 -11.33 6.58 -16.51
N ALA A 329 -10.32 6.69 -17.39
CA ALA A 329 -9.80 5.55 -18.13
C ALA A 329 -8.27 5.59 -18.22
N SER A 330 -7.63 4.41 -18.04
CA SER A 330 -6.18 4.27 -18.11
C SER A 330 -5.81 3.01 -18.90
N GLY A 331 -5.03 3.18 -20.00
CA GLY A 331 -4.56 2.04 -20.81
C GLY A 331 -5.66 1.21 -21.47
N SER A 332 -6.80 1.82 -21.74
CA SER A 332 -8.00 1.09 -22.14
C SER A 332 -8.50 1.52 -23.51
N PHE A 333 -9.08 0.57 -24.24
CA PHE A 333 -9.83 0.84 -25.46
C PHE A 333 -11.33 0.70 -25.21
N ILE A 334 -12.09 1.77 -25.49
CA ILE A 334 -13.54 1.84 -25.28
C ILE A 334 -14.21 2.07 -26.62
N HIS A 335 -14.87 1.03 -27.15
CA HIS A 335 -15.58 1.09 -28.44
C HIS A 335 -16.65 2.22 -28.43
N PRO A 336 -16.88 2.96 -29.54
CA PRO A 336 -17.91 4.00 -29.61
C PRO A 336 -19.30 3.56 -29.16
N GLY A 337 -19.66 2.31 -29.41
CA GLY A 337 -20.93 1.69 -28.99
C GLY A 337 -20.96 1.15 -27.55
N ALA A 338 -19.89 1.30 -26.77
CA ALA A 338 -19.87 1.00 -25.35
C ALA A 338 -20.29 2.23 -24.53
N ARG A 339 -20.92 2.00 -23.37
CA ARG A 339 -21.33 3.06 -22.43
C ARG A 339 -20.65 2.86 -21.09
N VAL A 340 -20.06 3.92 -20.56
CA VAL A 340 -19.43 3.94 -19.24
C VAL A 340 -20.16 4.96 -18.38
N GLY A 341 -20.64 4.53 -17.21
CA GLY A 341 -21.37 5.38 -16.28
C GLY A 341 -20.45 6.38 -15.56
N ALA A 342 -21.02 7.48 -15.12
CA ALA A 342 -20.30 8.52 -14.41
C ALA A 342 -19.61 8.00 -13.12
N GLY A 343 -18.45 8.54 -12.79
CA GLY A 343 -17.67 8.18 -11.62
C GLY A 343 -17.07 6.76 -11.67
N SER A 344 -17.00 6.14 -12.86
CA SER A 344 -16.42 4.80 -13.05
C SER A 344 -14.95 4.89 -13.45
N TYR A 345 -14.21 3.82 -13.21
CA TYR A 345 -12.81 3.69 -13.62
C TYR A 345 -12.58 2.45 -14.48
N VAL A 346 -11.98 2.63 -15.65
CA VAL A 346 -11.64 1.54 -16.60
C VAL A 346 -10.13 1.50 -16.79
N GLU A 347 -9.48 0.41 -16.41
CA GLU A 347 -8.03 0.27 -16.55
C GLU A 347 -7.63 -1.02 -17.28
N ASP A 348 -6.61 -0.92 -18.14
CA ASP A 348 -6.02 -2.04 -18.88
C ASP A 348 -7.07 -2.95 -19.55
N SER A 349 -8.15 -2.35 -20.04
CA SER A 349 -9.34 -3.09 -20.47
C SER A 349 -9.74 -2.77 -21.91
N LEU A 350 -10.41 -3.75 -22.54
CA LEU A 350 -11.01 -3.62 -23.85
C LEU A 350 -12.54 -3.75 -23.73
N LEU A 351 -13.25 -2.65 -23.97
CA LEU A 351 -14.72 -2.62 -23.97
C LEU A 351 -15.24 -2.59 -25.42
N GLY A 352 -15.76 -3.70 -25.87
CA GLY A 352 -16.38 -3.85 -27.20
C GLY A 352 -17.77 -3.23 -27.29
N ALA A 353 -18.36 -3.28 -28.49
CA ALA A 353 -19.68 -2.75 -28.77
C ALA A 353 -20.75 -3.37 -27.85
N GLY A 354 -21.73 -2.58 -27.42
CA GLY A 354 -22.83 -3.00 -26.57
C GLY A 354 -22.50 -3.20 -25.10
N THR A 355 -21.21 -3.09 -24.71
CA THR A 355 -20.82 -3.15 -23.29
C THR A 355 -21.38 -1.96 -22.51
N VAL A 356 -21.91 -2.22 -21.32
CA VAL A 356 -22.43 -1.20 -20.41
C VAL A 356 -21.73 -1.34 -19.05
N VAL A 357 -20.97 -0.33 -18.69
CA VAL A 357 -20.39 -0.20 -17.33
C VAL A 357 -21.29 0.72 -16.52
N GLY A 358 -21.74 0.27 -15.37
CA GLY A 358 -22.59 1.02 -14.45
C GLY A 358 -21.87 2.20 -13.80
N ARG A 359 -22.61 3.03 -13.06
CA ARG A 359 -22.06 4.21 -12.36
C ARG A 359 -21.17 3.80 -11.19
N GLY A 360 -20.07 4.52 -11.00
CA GLY A 360 -19.13 4.26 -9.89
C GLY A 360 -18.52 2.85 -9.92
N ALA A 361 -18.48 2.20 -11.08
CA ALA A 361 -17.95 0.86 -11.25
C ALA A 361 -16.46 0.88 -11.61
N VAL A 362 -15.77 -0.22 -11.36
CA VAL A 362 -14.37 -0.44 -11.77
C VAL A 362 -14.29 -1.63 -12.70
N VAL A 363 -13.62 -1.47 -13.84
CA VAL A 363 -13.30 -2.56 -14.75
C VAL A 363 -11.78 -2.59 -14.94
N SER A 364 -11.16 -3.68 -14.49
CA SER A 364 -9.70 -3.82 -14.49
C SER A 364 -9.25 -5.08 -15.22
N SER A 365 -8.34 -4.91 -16.18
CA SER A 365 -7.70 -5.99 -16.96
C SER A 365 -8.71 -6.91 -17.69
N ALA A 366 -9.89 -6.37 -18.06
CA ALA A 366 -10.99 -7.14 -18.61
C ALA A 366 -11.15 -6.93 -20.11
N THR A 367 -11.65 -7.98 -20.79
CA THR A 367 -12.18 -7.89 -22.15
C THR A 367 -13.67 -8.16 -22.09
N LEU A 368 -14.47 -7.19 -22.51
CA LEU A 368 -15.94 -7.25 -22.51
C LEU A 368 -16.48 -6.93 -23.91
N SER A 369 -17.59 -7.58 -24.31
CA SER A 369 -18.28 -7.33 -25.58
C SER A 369 -19.77 -7.65 -25.43
N GLY A 370 -20.55 -6.62 -25.10
CA GLY A 370 -22.01 -6.73 -24.86
C GLY A 370 -22.40 -7.02 -23.40
N GLU A 371 -21.46 -7.25 -22.50
CA GLU A 371 -21.73 -7.49 -21.08
C GLU A 371 -22.16 -6.21 -20.35
N ARG A 372 -22.88 -6.41 -19.23
CA ARG A 372 -23.25 -5.34 -18.30
C ARG A 372 -22.55 -5.53 -16.96
N VAL A 373 -21.73 -4.56 -16.57
CA VAL A 373 -21.17 -4.44 -15.22
C VAL A 373 -22.13 -3.59 -14.39
N PRO A 374 -22.61 -4.04 -13.23
CA PRO A 374 -23.56 -3.28 -12.41
C PRO A 374 -22.92 -2.02 -11.80
N ASP A 375 -23.78 -1.10 -11.31
CA ASP A 375 -23.35 0.08 -10.59
C ASP A 375 -22.56 -0.31 -9.33
N GLN A 376 -21.58 0.52 -8.91
CA GLN A 376 -20.78 0.36 -7.70
C GLN A 376 -20.08 -1.01 -7.58
N THR A 377 -19.77 -1.64 -8.71
CA THR A 377 -19.19 -2.98 -8.78
C THR A 377 -17.78 -2.92 -9.36
N ALA A 378 -16.84 -3.61 -8.75
CA ALA A 378 -15.51 -3.82 -9.30
C ALA A 378 -15.40 -5.20 -9.94
N LEU A 379 -15.05 -5.23 -11.22
CA LEU A 379 -14.73 -6.43 -12.00
C LEU A 379 -13.26 -6.42 -12.35
N HIS A 380 -12.54 -7.45 -11.95
CA HIS A 380 -11.10 -7.60 -12.21
C HIS A 380 -10.79 -8.97 -12.77
N VAL A 381 -10.10 -9.05 -13.91
CA VAL A 381 -9.67 -10.30 -14.54
C VAL A 381 -8.20 -10.57 -14.28
N VAL A 382 -7.87 -11.80 -13.89
CA VAL A 382 -6.52 -12.27 -13.64
C VAL A 382 -6.16 -13.40 -14.58
N LYS A 383 -5.01 -13.29 -15.26
CA LYS A 383 -4.41 -14.42 -15.96
C LYS A 383 -3.61 -15.27 -14.98
N LEU A 384 -3.89 -16.55 -14.92
CA LEU A 384 -3.20 -17.52 -14.08
C LEU A 384 -1.89 -18.00 -14.71
N THR A 385 -1.04 -18.64 -13.92
CA THR A 385 0.27 -19.15 -14.39
C THR A 385 0.17 -20.26 -15.43
N ASP A 386 -0.94 -20.99 -15.47
CA ASP A 386 -1.25 -22.02 -16.45
C ASP A 386 -1.88 -21.47 -17.75
N GLY A 387 -2.01 -20.15 -17.85
CA GLY A 387 -2.54 -19.47 -19.03
C GLY A 387 -4.05 -19.27 -19.02
N ARG A 388 -4.79 -19.87 -18.08
CA ARG A 388 -6.24 -19.68 -17.89
C ARG A 388 -6.53 -18.33 -17.19
N PHE A 389 -7.81 -18.03 -17.02
CA PHE A 389 -8.27 -16.75 -16.46
C PHE A 389 -9.31 -16.98 -15.36
N SER A 390 -9.28 -16.13 -14.36
CA SER A 390 -10.35 -15.99 -13.37
C SER A 390 -10.73 -14.52 -13.25
N ALA A 391 -12.01 -14.23 -13.01
CA ALA A 391 -12.45 -12.88 -12.76
C ALA A 391 -13.00 -12.76 -11.34
N ARG A 392 -12.65 -11.69 -10.66
CA ARG A 392 -13.22 -11.34 -9.35
C ARG A 392 -14.25 -10.25 -9.51
N LEU A 393 -15.35 -10.39 -8.78
CA LEU A 393 -16.42 -9.40 -8.71
C LEU A 393 -16.68 -9.05 -7.24
N TYR A 394 -16.80 -7.77 -6.91
CA TYR A 394 -17.09 -7.30 -5.55
C TYR A 394 -17.62 -5.87 -5.58
N GLY A 395 -18.24 -5.41 -4.51
CA GLY A 395 -18.67 -4.02 -4.39
C GLY A 395 -17.48 -3.08 -4.19
N VAL A 396 -17.48 -1.92 -4.84
CA VAL A 396 -16.42 -0.91 -4.67
C VAL A 396 -16.26 -0.50 -3.20
N GLN A 397 -17.35 -0.58 -2.43
CA GLN A 397 -17.39 -0.30 -0.99
C GLN A 397 -17.09 -1.53 -0.12
N ASP A 398 -17.05 -2.73 -0.69
CA ASP A 398 -16.81 -3.94 0.09
C ASP A 398 -15.38 -3.97 0.62
N ASN A 399 -15.24 -4.44 1.86
CA ASN A 399 -13.93 -4.82 2.38
C ASN A 399 -13.76 -6.34 2.19
N PRO A 400 -12.90 -6.83 1.31
CA PRO A 400 -12.73 -8.26 1.07
C PRO A 400 -12.25 -9.08 2.28
N LYS A 401 -11.82 -8.42 3.37
CA LYS A 401 -11.51 -9.08 4.65
C LYS A 401 -12.76 -9.47 5.44
N ASP A 402 -13.93 -9.01 5.00
CA ASP A 402 -15.23 -9.32 5.61
C ASP A 402 -15.98 -10.31 4.72
N ALA A 403 -17.00 -10.97 5.28
CA ALA A 403 -17.90 -11.85 4.53
C ALA A 403 -19.07 -11.05 3.93
N VAL A 404 -18.73 -10.05 3.08
CA VAL A 404 -19.68 -9.15 2.41
C VAL A 404 -19.47 -9.25 0.89
N PHE A 405 -20.57 -9.29 0.13
CA PHE A 405 -20.57 -9.32 -1.32
C PHE A 405 -21.62 -8.35 -1.86
N LEU A 406 -21.20 -7.35 -2.61
CA LEU A 406 -22.03 -6.28 -3.16
C LEU A 406 -22.90 -5.60 -2.08
N GLY A 407 -22.26 -5.23 -0.96
CA GLY A 407 -22.90 -4.55 0.17
C GLY A 407 -23.84 -5.44 1.01
N ARG A 408 -23.87 -6.75 0.78
CA ARG A 408 -24.75 -7.70 1.51
C ARG A 408 -23.91 -8.82 2.15
N PRO A 409 -24.35 -9.38 3.29
CA PRO A 409 -23.71 -10.56 3.85
C PRO A 409 -23.58 -11.68 2.80
N LEU A 410 -22.40 -12.26 2.67
CA LEU A 410 -22.10 -13.32 1.71
C LEU A 410 -23.02 -14.54 1.89
N GLN A 411 -23.48 -14.75 3.14
CA GLN A 411 -24.47 -15.78 3.45
C GLN A 411 -25.74 -15.67 2.58
N LYS A 412 -26.18 -14.45 2.23
CA LYS A 412 -27.36 -14.26 1.35
C LYS A 412 -27.14 -14.79 -0.07
N LEU A 413 -25.92 -14.65 -0.59
CA LEU A 413 -25.55 -15.25 -1.88
C LEU A 413 -25.54 -16.78 -1.74
N MET A 414 -24.93 -17.30 -0.67
CA MET A 414 -24.87 -18.75 -0.41
C MET A 414 -26.24 -19.38 -0.30
N GLU A 415 -27.16 -18.78 0.47
CA GLU A 415 -28.56 -19.25 0.60
C GLU A 415 -29.23 -19.33 -0.78
N ARG A 416 -29.09 -18.29 -1.61
CA ARG A 416 -29.66 -18.20 -2.94
C ARG A 416 -29.07 -19.23 -3.90
N MET A 417 -27.78 -19.51 -3.78
CA MET A 417 -27.06 -20.51 -4.58
C MET A 417 -27.08 -21.91 -3.96
N ARG A 418 -27.71 -22.10 -2.81
CA ARG A 418 -27.74 -23.36 -2.04
C ARG A 418 -26.34 -23.91 -1.74
N LEU A 419 -25.40 -23.01 -1.44
CA LEU A 419 -24.01 -23.35 -1.07
C LEU A 419 -23.89 -23.50 0.44
N LYS A 420 -23.05 -24.44 0.87
CA LYS A 420 -22.62 -24.59 2.25
C LYS A 420 -21.25 -23.90 2.44
N PRO A 421 -20.85 -23.57 3.70
CA PRO A 421 -19.55 -22.99 3.95
C PRO A 421 -18.37 -23.78 3.38
N GLU A 422 -18.42 -25.09 3.46
CA GLU A 422 -17.39 -26.00 2.95
C GLU A 422 -17.29 -26.03 1.42
N ASP A 423 -18.31 -25.56 0.70
CA ASP A 423 -18.28 -25.45 -0.78
C ASP A 423 -17.40 -24.29 -1.23
N ILE A 424 -17.24 -23.25 -0.40
CA ILE A 424 -16.55 -22.01 -0.78
C ILE A 424 -15.34 -21.66 0.09
N TRP A 425 -15.15 -22.29 1.24
CA TRP A 425 -13.99 -22.08 2.10
C TRP A 425 -13.31 -23.38 2.50
N ASP A 426 -11.96 -23.42 2.34
CA ASP A 426 -11.13 -24.55 2.76
C ASP A 426 -10.62 -24.43 4.21
N GLY A 427 -10.74 -23.27 4.83
CA GLY A 427 -10.12 -22.97 6.12
C GLY A 427 -11.01 -22.19 7.07
N PRO A 428 -10.48 -21.84 8.26
CA PRO A 428 -11.23 -21.13 9.30
C PRO A 428 -11.50 -19.65 8.94
N GLU A 429 -10.67 -19.03 8.10
CA GLU A 429 -10.87 -17.64 7.67
C GLU A 429 -12.00 -17.56 6.62
N ARG A 430 -13.17 -17.09 7.06
CA ARG A 430 -14.39 -17.00 6.22
C ARG A 430 -14.63 -15.56 5.79
N THR A 431 -13.96 -15.13 4.74
CA THR A 431 -14.02 -13.79 4.18
C THR A 431 -14.33 -13.85 2.68
N LEU A 432 -14.68 -12.72 2.06
CA LEU A 432 -14.80 -12.66 0.61
C LEU A 432 -13.47 -12.96 -0.09
N TRP A 433 -12.34 -12.58 0.52
CA TRP A 433 -11.01 -12.83 -0.01
C TRP A 433 -10.68 -14.33 -0.14
N THR A 434 -11.09 -15.13 0.85
CA THR A 434 -10.82 -16.58 0.90
C THR A 434 -11.92 -17.40 0.25
N ALA A 435 -13.04 -16.79 -0.15
CA ALA A 435 -14.16 -17.48 -0.77
C ALA A 435 -13.86 -17.89 -2.22
N ARG A 436 -14.02 -19.17 -2.55
CA ARG A 436 -13.89 -19.72 -3.89
C ARG A 436 -15.21 -19.55 -4.64
N LEU A 437 -15.46 -18.35 -5.15
CA LEU A 437 -16.71 -18.00 -5.85
C LEU A 437 -16.56 -17.90 -7.36
N PHE A 438 -15.34 -17.72 -7.84
CA PHE A 438 -15.09 -17.31 -9.21
C PHE A 438 -14.42 -18.43 -10.00
N PRO A 439 -15.13 -18.99 -11.00
CA PRO A 439 -14.62 -20.11 -11.78
C PRO A 439 -13.47 -19.71 -12.71
N VAL A 440 -12.58 -20.65 -12.94
CA VAL A 440 -11.49 -20.53 -13.93
C VAL A 440 -12.03 -20.84 -15.32
N ARG A 441 -11.61 -20.06 -16.32
CA ARG A 441 -12.00 -20.19 -17.74
C ARG A 441 -10.78 -20.07 -18.65
N ASN A 442 -10.93 -20.52 -19.90
CA ASN A 442 -9.87 -20.49 -20.90
C ASN A 442 -9.65 -19.09 -21.52
N THR A 443 -10.65 -18.21 -21.43
CA THR A 443 -10.55 -16.84 -21.98
C THR A 443 -10.93 -15.79 -20.91
N ALA A 444 -10.38 -14.59 -21.06
CA ALA A 444 -10.68 -13.46 -20.18
C ALA A 444 -12.17 -13.08 -20.21
N ILE A 445 -12.79 -13.09 -21.39
CA ILE A 445 -14.20 -12.75 -21.56
C ILE A 445 -15.12 -13.78 -20.89
N ASP A 446 -14.83 -15.07 -21.00
CA ASP A 446 -15.64 -16.12 -20.37
C ASP A 446 -15.49 -16.08 -18.84
N ALA A 447 -14.30 -15.76 -18.33
CA ALA A 447 -14.10 -15.53 -16.90
C ALA A 447 -14.93 -14.34 -16.39
N ALA A 448 -14.93 -13.22 -17.12
CA ALA A 448 -15.75 -12.05 -16.79
C ALA A 448 -17.25 -12.37 -16.83
N ARG A 449 -17.74 -13.07 -17.88
CA ARG A 449 -19.13 -13.52 -17.99
C ARG A 449 -19.55 -14.40 -16.82
N ALA A 450 -18.70 -15.37 -16.45
CA ALA A 450 -18.98 -16.27 -15.33
C ALA A 450 -19.06 -15.52 -13.99
N ALA A 451 -18.22 -14.52 -13.76
CA ALA A 451 -18.30 -13.70 -12.56
C ALA A 451 -19.56 -12.81 -12.56
N LEU A 452 -19.91 -12.19 -13.69
CA LEU A 452 -21.11 -11.36 -13.83
C LEU A 452 -22.41 -12.17 -13.68
N ALA A 453 -22.42 -13.44 -14.08
CA ALA A 453 -23.56 -14.34 -13.91
C ALA A 453 -23.98 -14.53 -12.45
N LEU A 454 -23.04 -14.41 -11.48
CA LEU A 454 -23.35 -14.43 -10.05
C LEU A 454 -24.34 -13.34 -9.62
N VAL A 455 -24.38 -12.23 -10.37
CA VAL A 455 -25.27 -11.10 -10.09
C VAL A 455 -26.55 -11.20 -10.90
N ALA A 456 -26.46 -11.60 -12.17
CA ALA A 456 -27.57 -11.60 -13.13
C ALA A 456 -28.49 -12.82 -12.95
N GLU A 457 -27.92 -14.03 -12.81
CA GLU A 457 -28.66 -15.29 -12.75
C GLU A 457 -28.14 -16.21 -11.62
N PRO A 458 -28.56 -15.97 -10.41
CA PRO A 458 -28.05 -16.71 -9.25
C PRO A 458 -28.46 -18.20 -9.19
N HIS A 459 -29.17 -18.70 -10.18
CA HIS A 459 -29.63 -20.08 -10.25
C HIS A 459 -28.70 -21.03 -11.04
N LEU A 460 -27.67 -20.53 -11.70
CA LEU A 460 -26.66 -21.34 -12.43
C LEU A 460 -25.69 -22.09 -11.50
N THR A 461 -26.25 -22.84 -10.55
CA THR A 461 -25.49 -23.49 -9.47
C THR A 461 -24.67 -24.71 -9.88
N ALA A 462 -25.05 -25.44 -10.93
CA ALA A 462 -24.41 -26.68 -11.32
C ALA A 462 -23.05 -26.49 -11.99
N GLU A 463 -22.92 -25.49 -12.86
CA GLU A 463 -21.65 -25.21 -13.57
C GLU A 463 -20.60 -24.55 -12.68
N LEU A 464 -21.01 -23.77 -11.67
CA LEU A 464 -20.09 -23.14 -10.73
C LEU A 464 -19.47 -24.15 -9.76
N ARG A 465 -20.18 -25.23 -9.39
CA ARG A 465 -19.68 -26.29 -8.50
C ARG A 465 -18.59 -27.16 -9.13
N THR A 466 -18.57 -27.31 -10.45
CA THR A 466 -17.61 -28.16 -11.17
C THR A 466 -16.35 -27.41 -11.61
N ALA A 467 -16.27 -26.11 -11.37
CA ALA A 467 -15.21 -25.23 -11.88
C ALA A 467 -14.37 -24.52 -10.80
N CYS A 468 -14.62 -24.83 -9.53
CA CYS A 468 -13.82 -24.32 -8.38
C CYS A 468 -12.79 -25.36 -7.93
#